data_0cd2ad9dae0a8a43cf0cd6e6a31fd6e9
#
_entry.id   0cd2ad9dae0a8a43cf0cd6e6a31fd6e9
#
_cell.length_a   1.000
_cell.length_b   1.000
_cell.length_c   1.000
_cell.angle_alpha   90.00
_cell.angle_beta   90.00
_cell.angle_gamma   90.00
#
_symmetry.space_group_name_H-M   'P 1'
#
loop_
_entity.id
_entity.type
_entity.pdbx_description
1 polymer ?
#
loop_
_entity_poly.entity_id
_entity_poly.type
_entity_poly.pdbx_seq_one_letter_code
_entity_poly.pdbx_strand_id
1 'polypeptide(L)'
;MLPGGKIPVYIRLKNEILSDIKSGKYPENSPLPAVNVIADNAGISVRTAYLAVQELVKDGVCFRRPKKGTYVGSSADQARRAVCAVWTEFSEASPFDYPLSSVFYCGILQGCGRFGITPVLVSGSPEEVIRRYDRSGEFDFKGVLVLDSGKFDAAVELARKFPEKRFFFVNYVMEKINDLPPNMTAVVDDGYRGAYRMIEHLISLQCNDFVIFNVDLDPGDRTYCERIRGALAALRDYSVPVEAKDVIRRDRHEQDRWAFLSMTRLLRSGRRPQAVFCVNDLLAAGVCRALEAEKVTGIAVAGYDNLYPHLSEQWGFVTMQVPYSQMVIESLRLLSSDGESPERVIKLKSELIEKRGIAHV
;
A
#
# COMPACT_ATOMS: atom_id res chain seq x y z
N MET A 1 -1.88 36.98 -17.43
CA MET A 1 -0.50 37.09 -17.92
C MET A 1 0.45 36.91 -16.74
N LEU A 2 1.10 35.76 -16.60
CA LEU A 2 2.14 35.55 -15.61
C LEU A 2 3.44 36.19 -16.14
N PRO A 3 4.24 36.88 -15.31
CA PRO A 3 5.46 37.55 -15.77
C PRO A 3 6.47 36.51 -16.24
N GLY A 4 6.98 36.67 -17.46
CA GLY A 4 8.01 35.84 -18.06
C GLY A 4 9.31 35.91 -17.27
N GLY A 5 9.50 34.99 -16.33
CA GLY A 5 10.73 34.83 -15.59
C GLY A 5 11.87 34.45 -16.56
N LYS A 6 12.97 35.18 -16.57
CA LYS A 6 14.17 34.82 -17.35
C LYS A 6 14.65 33.44 -16.92
N ILE A 7 14.75 32.51 -17.86
CA ILE A 7 15.30 31.16 -17.61
C ILE A 7 16.68 31.31 -16.95
N PRO A 8 16.92 30.69 -15.78
CA PRO A 8 18.22 30.76 -15.11
C PRO A 8 19.38 30.34 -16.01
N VAL A 9 20.52 31.02 -15.89
CA VAL A 9 21.68 30.83 -16.77
C VAL A 9 22.16 29.37 -16.78
N TYR A 10 22.17 28.71 -15.63
CA TYR A 10 22.58 27.30 -15.54
C TYR A 10 21.64 26.35 -16.29
N ILE A 11 20.34 26.67 -16.37
CA ILE A 11 19.37 25.88 -17.14
C ILE A 11 19.60 26.03 -18.63
N ARG A 12 19.92 27.25 -19.09
CA ARG A 12 20.28 27.50 -20.50
C ARG A 12 21.52 26.72 -20.89
N LEU A 13 22.57 26.80 -20.08
CA LEU A 13 23.80 26.05 -20.32
C LEU A 13 23.58 24.54 -20.30
N LYS A 14 22.78 24.04 -19.37
CA LYS A 14 22.34 22.62 -19.31
C LYS A 14 21.73 22.19 -20.65
N ASN A 15 20.78 22.99 -21.18
CA ASN A 15 20.08 22.68 -22.42
C ASN A 15 21.03 22.77 -23.64
N GLU A 16 21.99 23.68 -23.65
CA GLU A 16 23.04 23.77 -24.69
C GLU A 16 23.91 22.50 -24.67
N ILE A 17 24.42 22.09 -23.52
CA ILE A 17 25.21 20.85 -23.40
C ILE A 17 24.37 19.63 -23.81
N LEU A 18 23.08 19.56 -23.43
CA LEU A 18 22.16 18.49 -23.88
C LEU A 18 22.04 18.48 -25.42
N SER A 19 21.91 19.62 -26.05
CA SER A 19 21.87 19.75 -27.52
C SER A 19 23.18 19.30 -28.17
N ASP A 20 24.31 19.67 -27.59
CA ASP A 20 25.64 19.26 -28.05
C ASP A 20 25.83 17.73 -27.93
N ILE A 21 25.35 17.12 -26.88
CA ILE A 21 25.36 15.66 -26.71
C ILE A 21 24.46 14.99 -27.76
N LYS A 22 23.24 15.48 -27.95
CA LYS A 22 22.30 14.94 -28.95
C LYS A 22 22.80 15.08 -30.39
N SER A 23 23.53 16.14 -30.68
CA SER A 23 24.16 16.34 -32.00
C SER A 23 25.42 15.51 -32.24
N GLY A 24 25.88 14.76 -31.21
CA GLY A 24 27.10 13.96 -31.28
C GLY A 24 28.43 14.74 -31.09
N LYS A 25 28.37 16.02 -30.75
CA LYS A 25 29.57 16.82 -30.44
C LYS A 25 30.33 16.26 -29.23
N TYR A 26 29.59 15.72 -28.27
CA TYR A 26 30.11 14.93 -27.15
C TYR A 26 29.57 13.50 -27.29
N PRO A 27 30.35 12.57 -27.87
CA PRO A 27 29.94 11.19 -28.04
C PRO A 27 29.73 10.47 -26.69
N GLU A 28 28.93 9.40 -26.71
CA GLU A 28 28.74 8.53 -25.54
C GLU A 28 30.09 8.03 -24.98
N ASN A 29 30.20 7.95 -23.67
CA ASN A 29 31.42 7.58 -22.94
C ASN A 29 32.61 8.52 -23.12
N SER A 30 32.45 9.66 -23.81
CA SER A 30 33.49 10.68 -23.91
C SER A 30 33.48 11.61 -22.68
N PRO A 31 34.65 12.18 -22.31
CA PRO A 31 34.70 13.17 -21.24
C PRO A 31 34.07 14.49 -21.68
N LEU A 32 33.26 15.10 -20.82
CA LEU A 32 32.94 16.53 -20.96
C LEU A 32 34.17 17.37 -20.64
N PRO A 33 34.30 18.57 -21.24
CA PRO A 33 35.32 19.53 -20.84
C PRO A 33 35.26 19.81 -19.32
N ALA A 34 36.38 20.15 -18.73
CA ALA A 34 36.44 20.54 -17.33
C ALA A 34 35.48 21.73 -17.05
N VAL A 35 34.89 21.79 -15.86
CA VAL A 35 33.86 22.79 -15.52
C VAL A 35 34.36 24.24 -15.70
N ASN A 36 35.67 24.53 -15.45
CA ASN A 36 36.28 25.81 -15.69
C ASN A 36 36.31 26.14 -17.20
N VAL A 37 36.64 25.16 -18.06
CA VAL A 37 36.65 25.35 -19.53
C VAL A 37 35.22 25.59 -20.05
N ILE A 38 34.23 24.89 -19.50
CA ILE A 38 32.82 25.12 -19.85
C ILE A 38 32.40 26.53 -19.42
N ALA A 39 32.82 26.98 -18.23
CA ALA A 39 32.53 28.30 -17.71
C ALA A 39 33.14 29.41 -18.60
N ASP A 40 34.40 29.25 -18.97
CA ASP A 40 35.15 30.19 -19.83
C ASP A 40 34.50 30.28 -21.22
N ASN A 41 34.17 29.15 -21.84
CA ASN A 41 33.52 29.10 -23.15
C ASN A 41 32.14 29.74 -23.18
N ALA A 42 31.39 29.62 -22.08
CA ALA A 42 30.04 30.18 -21.94
C ALA A 42 30.02 31.60 -21.35
N GLY A 43 31.15 32.16 -20.96
CA GLY A 43 31.28 33.51 -20.36
C GLY A 43 30.53 33.64 -19.03
N ILE A 44 30.52 32.59 -18.21
CA ILE A 44 29.78 32.51 -16.92
C ILE A 44 30.69 32.10 -15.76
N SER A 45 30.17 32.23 -14.53
CA SER A 45 30.93 31.78 -13.36
C SER A 45 31.12 30.27 -13.35
N VAL A 46 32.26 29.78 -12.82
CA VAL A 46 32.54 28.35 -12.61
C VAL A 46 31.45 27.70 -11.76
N ARG A 47 30.90 28.42 -10.77
CA ARG A 47 29.80 27.94 -9.93
C ARG A 47 28.52 27.68 -10.74
N THR A 48 28.20 28.56 -11.70
CA THR A 48 27.01 28.40 -12.57
C THR A 48 27.19 27.22 -13.52
N ALA A 49 28.40 27.08 -14.11
CA ALA A 49 28.73 25.92 -14.94
C ALA A 49 28.69 24.60 -14.15
N TYR A 50 29.22 24.62 -12.91
CA TYR A 50 29.14 23.44 -12.01
C TYR A 50 27.72 23.03 -11.74
N LEU A 51 26.78 23.97 -11.47
CA LEU A 51 25.38 23.69 -11.28
C LEU A 51 24.73 23.04 -12.52
N ALA A 52 25.04 23.55 -13.72
CA ALA A 52 24.53 22.97 -14.96
C ALA A 52 25.02 21.53 -15.17
N VAL A 53 26.29 21.25 -14.92
CA VAL A 53 26.88 19.90 -15.03
C VAL A 53 26.33 18.98 -13.92
N GLN A 54 26.11 19.51 -12.72
CA GLN A 54 25.51 18.74 -11.62
C GLN A 54 24.10 18.31 -11.94
N GLU A 55 23.28 19.17 -12.56
CA GLU A 55 21.93 18.81 -13.02
C GLU A 55 21.96 17.76 -14.14
N LEU A 56 22.95 17.82 -15.08
CA LEU A 56 23.15 16.79 -16.10
C LEU A 56 23.51 15.42 -15.46
N VAL A 57 24.29 15.41 -14.38
CA VAL A 57 24.62 14.19 -13.63
C VAL A 57 23.42 13.69 -12.87
N LYS A 58 22.65 14.58 -12.25
CA LYS A 58 21.41 14.25 -11.54
C LYS A 58 20.33 13.67 -12.48
N ASP A 59 20.25 14.19 -13.70
CA ASP A 59 19.35 13.69 -14.75
C ASP A 59 19.85 12.39 -15.42
N GLY A 60 21.02 11.86 -15.00
CA GLY A 60 21.60 10.64 -15.55
C GLY A 60 22.21 10.80 -16.96
N VAL A 61 22.25 12.01 -17.51
CA VAL A 61 22.83 12.29 -18.83
C VAL A 61 24.36 12.18 -18.81
N CYS A 62 24.95 12.50 -17.66
CA CYS A 62 26.38 12.43 -17.42
C CYS A 62 26.67 11.67 -16.12
N PHE A 63 27.86 11.13 -15.99
CA PHE A 63 28.34 10.48 -14.77
C PHE A 63 29.75 10.91 -14.40
N ARG A 64 30.09 10.87 -13.10
CA ARG A 64 31.41 11.23 -12.61
C ARG A 64 32.31 10.01 -12.47
N ARG A 65 33.54 10.10 -13.03
CA ARG A 65 34.60 9.12 -12.72
C ARG A 65 35.56 9.75 -11.71
N PRO A 66 35.81 9.10 -10.56
CA PRO A 66 36.73 9.63 -9.55
C PRO A 66 38.09 9.99 -10.17
N LYS A 67 38.58 11.22 -9.92
CA LYS A 67 39.83 11.75 -10.42
C LYS A 67 39.96 11.90 -11.96
N LYS A 68 38.90 11.55 -12.72
CA LYS A 68 38.93 11.60 -14.21
C LYS A 68 37.96 12.62 -14.82
N GLY A 69 37.01 13.17 -14.02
CA GLY A 69 36.06 14.18 -14.50
C GLY A 69 34.66 13.68 -14.77
N THR A 70 33.87 14.43 -15.53
CA THR A 70 32.50 14.11 -15.92
C THR A 70 32.48 13.56 -17.34
N TYR A 71 31.76 12.50 -17.57
CA TYR A 71 31.63 11.78 -18.83
C TYR A 71 30.18 11.79 -19.30
N VAL A 72 29.99 11.83 -20.62
CA VAL A 72 28.66 11.59 -21.22
C VAL A 72 28.26 10.15 -20.98
N GLY A 73 27.07 9.95 -20.45
CA GLY A 73 26.49 8.61 -20.31
C GLY A 73 26.27 7.98 -21.68
N SER A 74 26.39 6.65 -21.77
CA SER A 74 25.85 5.95 -22.92
C SER A 74 24.31 5.95 -22.85
N SER A 75 23.65 5.82 -23.98
CA SER A 75 22.18 5.58 -23.99
C SER A 75 21.81 4.35 -23.17
N ALA A 76 22.74 3.40 -23.00
CA ALA A 76 22.63 2.25 -22.12
C ALA A 76 22.90 2.57 -20.63
N ASP A 77 23.69 3.64 -20.33
CA ASP A 77 24.01 4.09 -18.97
C ASP A 77 23.07 5.20 -18.46
N GLN A 78 22.20 5.75 -19.30
CA GLN A 78 21.05 6.52 -18.84
C GLN A 78 20.17 5.50 -18.10
N ALA A 79 20.26 5.48 -16.77
CA ALA A 79 19.40 4.64 -15.95
C ALA A 79 17.96 4.89 -16.41
N ARG A 80 17.42 3.94 -17.17
CA ARG A 80 16.03 4.02 -17.67
C ARG A 80 15.18 4.35 -16.50
N ARG A 81 14.31 5.35 -16.61
CA ARG A 81 13.40 5.71 -15.50
C ARG A 81 12.58 4.49 -15.16
N ALA A 82 12.74 4.01 -13.94
CA ALA A 82 11.97 2.90 -13.44
C ALA A 82 10.48 3.30 -13.36
N VAL A 83 9.62 2.46 -13.91
CA VAL A 83 8.17 2.69 -13.98
C VAL A 83 7.44 1.45 -13.49
N CYS A 84 6.35 1.62 -12.77
CA CYS A 84 5.40 0.54 -12.47
C CYS A 84 3.96 0.94 -12.80
N ALA A 85 3.15 -0.01 -13.23
CA ALA A 85 1.71 0.17 -13.31
C ALA A 85 1.10 -0.05 -11.93
N VAL A 86 0.17 0.81 -11.53
CA VAL A 86 -0.66 0.64 -10.33
C VAL A 86 -2.09 0.42 -10.79
N TRP A 87 -2.55 -0.80 -10.68
CA TRP A 87 -3.87 -1.23 -11.12
C TRP A 87 -4.87 -1.17 -9.97
N THR A 88 -5.80 -0.25 -10.07
CA THR A 88 -6.85 -0.01 -9.08
C THR A 88 -8.11 0.50 -9.77
N GLU A 89 -9.28 0.30 -9.18
CA GLU A 89 -10.48 1.00 -9.62
C GLU A 89 -10.51 2.40 -9.03
N PHE A 90 -10.67 3.38 -9.92
CA PHE A 90 -11.09 4.71 -9.52
C PHE A 90 -12.61 4.71 -9.63
N SER A 91 -13.32 4.72 -8.50
CA SER A 91 -14.74 5.01 -8.54
C SER A 91 -14.93 6.46 -9.01
N GLU A 92 -16.06 6.77 -9.65
CA GLU A 92 -16.44 8.16 -9.99
C GLU A 92 -16.58 9.03 -8.72
N ALA A 93 -16.82 8.40 -7.56
CA ALA A 93 -16.61 9.01 -6.26
C ALA A 93 -15.11 9.28 -6.06
N SER A 94 -14.77 10.40 -5.45
CA SER A 94 -13.39 10.79 -5.16
C SER A 94 -12.58 9.60 -4.60
N PRO A 95 -11.38 9.30 -5.13
CA PRO A 95 -10.53 8.25 -4.58
C PRO A 95 -10.18 8.48 -3.10
N PHE A 96 -10.42 9.70 -2.59
CA PHE A 96 -10.21 10.08 -1.20
C PHE A 96 -11.41 9.80 -0.30
N ASP A 97 -12.58 9.44 -0.84
CA ASP A 97 -13.78 9.12 -0.05
C ASP A 97 -13.66 7.74 0.63
N TYR A 98 -12.72 6.91 0.18
CA TYR A 98 -12.41 5.63 0.79
C TYR A 98 -11.06 5.71 1.54
N PRO A 99 -11.04 5.60 2.87
CA PRO A 99 -9.82 5.68 3.66
C PRO A 99 -8.73 4.70 3.23
N LEU A 100 -9.10 3.48 2.81
CA LEU A 100 -8.15 2.50 2.31
C LEU A 100 -7.41 2.99 1.05
N SER A 101 -8.12 3.63 0.11
CA SER A 101 -7.48 4.22 -1.08
C SER A 101 -6.48 5.31 -0.71
N SER A 102 -6.84 6.20 0.23
CA SER A 102 -5.94 7.25 0.71
C SER A 102 -4.66 6.67 1.33
N VAL A 103 -4.78 5.61 2.12
CA VAL A 103 -3.64 4.93 2.75
C VAL A 103 -2.75 4.25 1.71
N PHE A 104 -3.34 3.63 0.68
CA PHE A 104 -2.58 3.07 -0.44
C PHE A 104 -1.84 4.15 -1.23
N TYR A 105 -2.48 5.29 -1.53
CA TYR A 105 -1.80 6.41 -2.20
C TYR A 105 -0.62 6.94 -1.39
N CYS A 106 -0.75 7.07 -0.09
CA CYS A 106 0.38 7.43 0.77
C CYS A 106 1.53 6.42 0.63
N GLY A 107 1.22 5.13 0.65
CA GLY A 107 2.22 4.07 0.43
C GLY A 107 2.89 4.14 -0.95
N ILE A 108 2.11 4.40 -2.01
CA ILE A 108 2.63 4.57 -3.37
C ILE A 108 3.58 5.77 -3.44
N LEU A 109 3.15 6.94 -2.96
CA LEU A 109 3.98 8.16 -3.01
C LEU A 109 5.29 8.00 -2.23
N GLN A 110 5.21 7.44 -1.01
CA GLN A 110 6.39 7.19 -0.18
C GLN A 110 7.32 6.15 -0.79
N GLY A 111 6.79 5.00 -1.22
CA GLY A 111 7.60 3.94 -1.81
C GLY A 111 8.20 4.34 -3.15
N CYS A 112 7.43 4.95 -4.03
CA CYS A 112 7.92 5.43 -5.33
C CYS A 112 9.01 6.49 -5.16
N GLY A 113 8.82 7.46 -4.25
CA GLY A 113 9.85 8.46 -3.93
C GLY A 113 11.12 7.83 -3.34
N ARG A 114 10.98 6.83 -2.47
CA ARG A 114 12.12 6.14 -1.83
C ARG A 114 12.92 5.29 -2.80
N PHE A 115 12.27 4.62 -3.74
CA PHE A 115 12.91 3.66 -4.65
C PHE A 115 13.14 4.20 -6.07
N GLY A 116 12.80 5.47 -6.32
CA GLY A 116 13.01 6.10 -7.63
C GLY A 116 12.12 5.51 -8.74
N ILE A 117 10.93 4.99 -8.40
CA ILE A 117 9.98 4.42 -9.34
C ILE A 117 8.90 5.46 -9.66
N THR A 118 8.53 5.58 -10.93
CA THR A 118 7.41 6.43 -11.37
C THR A 118 6.14 5.58 -11.48
N PRO A 119 5.08 5.85 -10.71
CA PRO A 119 3.82 5.11 -10.81
C PRO A 119 3.00 5.59 -12.01
N VAL A 120 2.40 4.64 -12.72
CA VAL A 120 1.39 4.87 -13.76
C VAL A 120 0.07 4.27 -13.28
N LEU A 121 -0.87 5.13 -12.94
CA LEU A 121 -2.19 4.70 -12.47
C LEU A 121 -3.03 4.17 -13.63
N VAL A 122 -3.63 3.00 -13.46
CA VAL A 122 -4.39 2.29 -14.49
C VAL A 122 -5.73 1.84 -13.90
N SER A 123 -6.84 2.26 -14.50
CA SER A 123 -8.18 1.80 -14.14
C SER A 123 -8.65 0.62 -14.98
N GLY A 124 -8.25 0.58 -16.27
CA GLY A 124 -8.51 -0.55 -17.18
C GLY A 124 -7.46 -1.65 -17.07
N SER A 125 -7.27 -2.43 -18.13
CA SER A 125 -6.22 -3.46 -18.16
C SER A 125 -4.83 -2.82 -18.28
N PRO A 126 -3.84 -3.19 -17.47
CA PRO A 126 -2.47 -2.70 -17.59
C PRO A 126 -1.71 -3.28 -18.80
N GLU A 127 -2.31 -4.16 -19.58
CA GLU A 127 -1.66 -4.81 -20.73
C GLU A 127 -1.10 -3.80 -21.75
N GLU A 128 -1.89 -2.79 -22.10
CA GLU A 128 -1.44 -1.74 -23.04
C GLU A 128 -0.27 -0.93 -22.46
N VAL A 129 -0.29 -0.68 -21.16
CA VAL A 129 0.78 0.03 -20.45
C VAL A 129 2.06 -0.81 -20.51
N ILE A 130 2.00 -2.10 -20.19
CA ILE A 130 3.13 -3.03 -20.29
C ILE A 130 3.72 -2.99 -21.71
N ARG A 131 2.88 -3.22 -22.74
CA ARG A 131 3.32 -3.25 -24.13
C ARG A 131 3.91 -1.91 -24.61
N ARG A 132 3.35 -0.79 -24.16
CA ARG A 132 3.84 0.56 -24.50
C ARG A 132 5.24 0.79 -23.96
N TYR A 133 5.47 0.48 -22.71
CA TYR A 133 6.77 0.70 -22.06
C TYR A 133 7.85 -0.27 -22.57
N ASP A 134 7.48 -1.53 -22.87
CA ASP A 134 8.40 -2.49 -23.48
C ASP A 134 8.87 -2.05 -24.87
N ARG A 135 7.97 -1.48 -25.68
CA ARG A 135 8.31 -1.02 -27.04
C ARG A 135 9.14 0.26 -27.05
N SER A 136 8.98 1.14 -26.08
CA SER A 136 9.68 2.44 -26.08
C SER A 136 11.19 2.29 -25.88
N GLY A 137 11.62 1.29 -25.12
CA GLY A 137 13.02 1.12 -24.74
C GLY A 137 13.59 2.25 -23.86
N GLU A 138 12.81 3.30 -23.60
CA GLU A 138 13.21 4.50 -22.84
C GLU A 138 13.04 4.31 -21.32
N PHE A 139 12.23 3.33 -20.92
CA PHE A 139 11.89 3.11 -19.54
C PHE A 139 12.25 1.68 -19.10
N ASP A 140 12.51 1.54 -17.81
CA ASP A 140 12.66 0.26 -17.14
C ASP A 140 11.33 -0.08 -16.46
N PHE A 141 10.48 -0.84 -17.18
CA PHE A 141 9.19 -1.24 -16.64
C PHE A 141 9.36 -2.38 -15.62
N LYS A 142 9.25 -2.06 -14.35
CA LYS A 142 9.50 -2.96 -13.23
C LYS A 142 8.38 -3.99 -13.02
N GLY A 143 7.12 -3.63 -13.23
CA GLY A 143 5.97 -4.53 -13.06
C GLY A 143 4.67 -3.84 -12.68
N VAL A 144 3.75 -4.59 -12.10
CA VAL A 144 2.38 -4.17 -11.80
C VAL A 144 2.07 -4.37 -10.31
N LEU A 145 1.55 -3.32 -9.66
CA LEU A 145 0.88 -3.41 -8.37
C LEU A 145 -0.63 -3.51 -8.59
N VAL A 146 -1.29 -4.48 -7.97
CA VAL A 146 -2.73 -4.71 -8.03
C VAL A 146 -3.32 -4.45 -6.65
N LEU A 147 -4.15 -3.41 -6.53
CA LEU A 147 -4.69 -2.91 -5.27
C LEU A 147 -6.19 -3.17 -5.10
N ASP A 148 -6.76 -4.05 -5.91
CA ASP A 148 -8.20 -4.31 -5.96
C ASP A 148 -8.46 -5.82 -5.98
N SER A 149 -9.29 -6.32 -5.03
CA SER A 149 -9.65 -7.74 -4.94
C SER A 149 -10.39 -8.24 -6.18
N GLY A 150 -11.24 -7.41 -6.79
CA GLY A 150 -11.98 -7.72 -8.01
C GLY A 150 -11.11 -7.91 -9.25
N LYS A 151 -9.83 -7.52 -9.19
CA LYS A 151 -8.86 -7.69 -10.29
C LYS A 151 -7.99 -8.94 -10.14
N PHE A 152 -8.19 -9.76 -9.10
CA PHE A 152 -7.30 -10.89 -8.80
C PHE A 152 -7.17 -11.89 -9.96
N ASP A 153 -8.28 -12.44 -10.44
CA ASP A 153 -8.24 -13.45 -11.52
C ASP A 153 -7.65 -12.88 -12.82
N ALA A 154 -8.02 -11.64 -13.17
CA ALA A 154 -7.46 -10.95 -14.34
C ALA A 154 -5.96 -10.67 -14.18
N ALA A 155 -5.49 -10.36 -12.96
CA ALA A 155 -4.07 -10.18 -12.66
C ALA A 155 -3.29 -11.50 -12.77
N VAL A 156 -3.86 -12.61 -12.34
CA VAL A 156 -3.28 -13.96 -12.50
C VAL A 156 -3.14 -14.31 -13.97
N GLU A 157 -4.17 -14.06 -14.80
CA GLU A 157 -4.11 -14.29 -16.24
C GLU A 157 -3.06 -13.40 -16.91
N LEU A 158 -3.00 -12.13 -16.52
CA LEU A 158 -2.03 -11.20 -17.06
C LEU A 158 -0.59 -11.57 -16.66
N ALA A 159 -0.37 -12.02 -15.43
CA ALA A 159 0.93 -12.51 -14.99
C ALA A 159 1.41 -13.73 -15.79
N ARG A 160 0.50 -14.65 -16.12
CA ARG A 160 0.81 -15.79 -17.02
C ARG A 160 1.15 -15.35 -18.43
N LYS A 161 0.50 -14.28 -18.92
CA LYS A 161 0.72 -13.73 -20.27
C LYS A 161 2.07 -12.99 -20.40
N PHE A 162 2.57 -12.43 -19.31
CA PHE A 162 3.82 -11.68 -19.24
C PHE A 162 4.74 -12.29 -18.17
N PRO A 163 5.29 -13.49 -18.39
CA PRO A 163 6.05 -14.23 -17.38
C PRO A 163 7.36 -13.52 -16.98
N GLU A 164 7.88 -12.63 -17.83
CA GLU A 164 9.06 -11.81 -17.56
C GLU A 164 8.77 -10.55 -16.73
N LYS A 165 7.50 -10.22 -16.49
CA LYS A 165 7.09 -9.08 -15.67
C LYS A 165 6.68 -9.53 -14.28
N ARG A 166 6.90 -8.68 -13.30
CA ARG A 166 6.58 -8.96 -11.90
C ARG A 166 5.23 -8.35 -11.52
N PHE A 167 4.44 -9.11 -10.78
CA PHE A 167 3.12 -8.69 -10.30
C PHE A 167 3.07 -8.77 -8.78
N PHE A 168 2.52 -7.74 -8.15
CA PHE A 168 2.29 -7.69 -6.72
C PHE A 168 0.81 -7.46 -6.45
N PHE A 169 0.19 -8.42 -5.78
CA PHE A 169 -1.18 -8.33 -5.31
C PHE A 169 -1.17 -7.92 -3.84
N VAL A 170 -1.86 -6.84 -3.49
CA VAL A 170 -1.69 -6.18 -2.19
C VAL A 170 -2.98 -6.20 -1.39
N ASN A 171 -2.88 -6.50 -0.11
CA ASN A 171 -3.89 -6.41 0.94
C ASN A 171 -4.84 -7.60 1.07
N TYR A 172 -5.36 -8.18 0.01
CA TYR A 172 -6.46 -9.14 0.10
C TYR A 172 -5.97 -10.59 0.14
N VAL A 173 -6.58 -11.42 1.00
CA VAL A 173 -6.32 -12.87 1.06
C VAL A 173 -7.34 -13.58 0.18
N MET A 174 -6.97 -13.93 -1.03
CA MET A 174 -7.84 -14.62 -1.97
C MET A 174 -7.82 -16.14 -1.75
N GLU A 175 -8.92 -16.83 -2.09
CA GLU A 175 -9.03 -18.28 -1.94
C GLU A 175 -7.91 -19.04 -2.64
N LYS A 176 -7.51 -18.56 -3.84
CA LYS A 176 -6.45 -19.16 -4.67
C LYS A 176 -5.08 -18.51 -4.46
N ILE A 177 -4.86 -17.84 -3.34
CA ILE A 177 -3.62 -17.08 -3.10
C ILE A 177 -2.36 -17.97 -3.05
N ASN A 178 -2.51 -19.25 -2.80
CA ASN A 178 -1.40 -20.21 -2.79
C ASN A 178 -1.05 -20.73 -4.20
N ASP A 179 -1.88 -20.46 -5.22
CA ASP A 179 -1.73 -20.93 -6.60
C ASP A 179 -1.23 -19.81 -7.54
N LEU A 180 -0.54 -18.81 -6.99
CA LEU A 180 -0.02 -17.68 -7.76
C LEU A 180 1.01 -18.12 -8.82
N PRO A 181 1.01 -17.44 -10.00
CA PRO A 181 2.06 -17.64 -11.01
C PRO A 181 3.46 -17.34 -10.45
N PRO A 182 4.53 -17.92 -11.03
CA PRO A 182 5.90 -17.73 -10.56
C PRO A 182 6.36 -16.28 -10.39
N ASN A 183 5.86 -15.39 -11.23
CA ASN A 183 6.18 -13.98 -11.28
C ASN A 183 5.19 -13.09 -10.51
N MET A 184 4.32 -13.69 -9.68
CA MET A 184 3.35 -12.96 -8.87
C MET A 184 3.56 -13.22 -7.39
N THR A 185 3.56 -12.15 -6.59
CA THR A 185 3.69 -12.19 -5.13
C THR A 185 2.51 -11.46 -4.51
N ALA A 186 1.92 -12.04 -3.46
CA ALA A 186 0.94 -11.36 -2.64
C ALA A 186 1.59 -10.79 -1.38
N VAL A 187 1.24 -9.54 -1.03
CA VAL A 187 1.66 -8.90 0.22
C VAL A 187 0.39 -8.54 0.99
N VAL A 188 0.15 -9.24 2.09
CA VAL A 188 -1.12 -9.22 2.82
C VAL A 188 -0.93 -9.03 4.33
N ASP A 189 -2.00 -8.70 5.03
CA ASP A 189 -2.04 -8.75 6.50
C ASP A 189 -2.03 -10.19 7.01
N ASP A 190 -1.32 -10.45 8.11
CA ASP A 190 -1.47 -11.69 8.87
C ASP A 190 -2.72 -11.62 9.77
N GLY A 191 -3.88 -11.56 9.12
CA GLY A 191 -5.17 -11.40 9.79
C GLY A 191 -5.49 -12.51 10.78
N TYR A 192 -5.01 -13.73 10.52
CA TYR A 192 -5.14 -14.84 11.45
C TYR A 192 -4.42 -14.53 12.78
N ARG A 193 -3.14 -14.18 12.69
CA ARG A 193 -2.32 -13.90 13.87
C ARG A 193 -2.76 -12.63 14.59
N GLY A 194 -3.17 -11.60 13.83
CA GLY A 194 -3.69 -10.35 14.39
C GLY A 194 -4.94 -10.58 15.23
N ALA A 195 -5.92 -11.30 14.68
CA ALA A 195 -7.15 -11.62 15.41
C ALA A 195 -6.91 -12.58 16.59
N TYR A 196 -6.00 -13.55 16.44
CA TYR A 196 -5.58 -14.41 17.54
C TYR A 196 -5.06 -13.56 18.73
N ARG A 197 -4.12 -12.63 18.47
CA ARG A 197 -3.57 -11.72 19.50
C ARG A 197 -4.62 -10.79 20.11
N MET A 198 -5.60 -10.33 19.30
CA MET A 198 -6.71 -9.52 19.83
C MET A 198 -7.52 -10.30 20.85
N ILE A 199 -7.84 -11.55 20.58
CA ILE A 199 -8.58 -12.41 21.52
C ILE A 199 -7.73 -12.72 22.77
N GLU A 200 -6.44 -13.02 22.62
CA GLU A 200 -5.53 -13.17 23.77
C GLU A 200 -5.56 -11.93 24.67
N HIS A 201 -5.53 -10.73 24.06
CA HIS A 201 -5.62 -9.47 24.81
C HIS A 201 -6.95 -9.39 25.59
N LEU A 202 -8.10 -9.64 24.96
CA LEU A 202 -9.39 -9.60 25.63
C LEU A 202 -9.49 -10.64 26.76
N ILE A 203 -8.95 -11.84 26.57
CA ILE A 203 -8.89 -12.88 27.62
C ILE A 203 -7.99 -12.41 28.78
N SER A 204 -6.89 -11.70 28.51
CA SER A 204 -6.03 -11.13 29.56
C SER A 204 -6.75 -10.09 30.43
N LEU A 205 -7.81 -9.47 29.89
CA LEU A 205 -8.75 -8.59 30.60
C LEU A 205 -9.87 -9.36 31.31
N GLN A 206 -9.70 -10.68 31.48
CA GLN A 206 -10.65 -11.59 32.15
C GLN A 206 -11.98 -11.79 31.40
N CYS A 207 -12.05 -11.51 30.10
CA CYS A 207 -13.21 -11.83 29.28
C CYS A 207 -13.22 -13.33 28.96
N ASN A 208 -14.35 -14.01 29.23
CA ASN A 208 -14.54 -15.42 28.93
C ASN A 208 -15.88 -15.74 28.25
N ASP A 209 -16.64 -14.72 27.86
CA ASP A 209 -17.91 -14.80 27.16
C ASP A 209 -17.92 -13.83 25.99
N PHE A 210 -17.93 -14.36 24.78
CA PHE A 210 -17.67 -13.62 23.53
C PHE A 210 -18.85 -13.66 22.56
N VAL A 211 -18.99 -12.58 21.81
CA VAL A 211 -19.76 -12.51 20.56
C VAL A 211 -18.86 -11.98 19.47
N ILE A 212 -18.96 -12.54 18.27
CA ILE A 212 -18.16 -12.17 17.11
C ILE A 212 -19.05 -11.61 16.02
N PHE A 213 -18.74 -10.40 15.54
CA PHE A 213 -19.40 -9.79 14.39
C PHE A 213 -18.54 -9.95 13.13
N ASN A 214 -19.13 -10.57 12.11
CA ASN A 214 -18.51 -10.81 10.81
C ASN A 214 -19.40 -10.30 9.67
N VAL A 215 -18.77 -9.92 8.56
CA VAL A 215 -19.45 -9.67 7.28
C VAL A 215 -18.83 -10.53 6.20
N ASP A 216 -19.64 -10.97 5.26
CA ASP A 216 -19.16 -11.69 4.10
C ASP A 216 -18.61 -10.69 3.09
N LEU A 217 -17.42 -10.96 2.55
CA LEU A 217 -16.77 -10.23 1.48
C LEU A 217 -17.20 -10.77 0.10
N ASP A 218 -16.64 -10.20 -0.94
CA ASP A 218 -16.84 -10.68 -2.31
C ASP A 218 -16.45 -12.16 -2.45
N PRO A 219 -17.08 -12.90 -3.36
CA PRO A 219 -16.72 -14.29 -3.59
C PRO A 219 -15.21 -14.45 -3.87
N GLY A 220 -14.57 -15.37 -3.15
CA GLY A 220 -13.14 -15.63 -3.25
C GLY A 220 -12.25 -14.79 -2.33
N ASP A 221 -12.71 -13.68 -1.77
CA ASP A 221 -11.97 -12.92 -0.75
C ASP A 221 -12.14 -13.58 0.63
N ARG A 222 -11.03 -14.00 1.24
CA ARG A 222 -10.94 -14.69 2.53
C ARG A 222 -10.35 -13.83 3.65
N THR A 223 -10.16 -12.55 3.41
CA THR A 223 -9.49 -11.63 4.36
C THR A 223 -10.15 -11.68 5.75
N TYR A 224 -11.47 -11.54 5.82
CA TYR A 224 -12.18 -11.64 7.11
C TYR A 224 -12.31 -13.08 7.61
N CYS A 225 -12.31 -14.07 6.71
CA CYS A 225 -12.26 -15.48 7.12
C CYS A 225 -10.99 -15.80 7.91
N GLU A 226 -9.83 -15.25 7.53
CA GLU A 226 -8.58 -15.44 8.28
C GLU A 226 -8.66 -14.82 9.67
N ARG A 227 -9.29 -13.64 9.82
CA ARG A 227 -9.51 -13.00 11.12
C ARG A 227 -10.43 -13.86 12.01
N ILE A 228 -11.53 -14.36 11.47
CA ILE A 228 -12.43 -15.26 12.21
C ILE A 228 -11.71 -16.55 12.63
N ARG A 229 -10.95 -17.16 11.72
CA ARG A 229 -10.18 -18.39 12.03
C ARG A 229 -9.19 -18.16 13.17
N GLY A 230 -8.49 -17.01 13.15
CA GLY A 230 -7.56 -16.62 14.20
C GLY A 230 -8.25 -16.40 15.54
N ALA A 231 -9.38 -15.69 15.55
CA ALA A 231 -10.17 -15.46 16.75
C ALA A 231 -10.70 -16.76 17.35
N LEU A 232 -11.31 -17.62 16.54
CA LEU A 232 -11.83 -18.92 16.99
C LEU A 232 -10.71 -19.87 17.45
N ALA A 233 -9.53 -19.79 16.84
CA ALA A 233 -8.37 -20.58 17.28
C ALA A 233 -7.91 -20.16 18.69
N ALA A 234 -7.79 -18.85 18.95
CA ALA A 234 -7.44 -18.36 20.27
C ALA A 234 -8.46 -18.77 21.33
N LEU A 235 -9.77 -18.58 21.07
CA LEU A 235 -10.82 -18.97 22.00
C LEU A 235 -10.76 -20.47 22.33
N ARG A 236 -10.54 -21.32 21.33
CA ARG A 236 -10.35 -22.77 21.54
C ARG A 236 -9.11 -23.07 22.37
N ASP A 237 -7.97 -22.47 22.04
CA ASP A 237 -6.69 -22.75 22.69
C ASP A 237 -6.70 -22.31 24.17
N TYR A 238 -7.46 -21.25 24.49
CA TYR A 238 -7.71 -20.80 25.87
C TYR A 238 -8.94 -21.46 26.54
N SER A 239 -9.56 -22.44 25.88
CA SER A 239 -10.73 -23.15 26.40
C SER A 239 -11.94 -22.26 26.71
N VAL A 240 -12.08 -21.15 25.95
CA VAL A 240 -13.26 -20.28 26.04
C VAL A 240 -14.33 -20.77 25.06
N PRO A 241 -15.53 -21.16 25.55
CA PRO A 241 -16.56 -21.70 24.68
C PRO A 241 -17.17 -20.62 23.78
N VAL A 242 -17.36 -20.95 22.51
CA VAL A 242 -18.11 -20.12 21.53
C VAL A 242 -19.01 -21.05 20.74
N GLU A 243 -20.29 -20.73 20.69
CA GLU A 243 -21.28 -21.45 19.89
C GLU A 243 -21.50 -20.76 18.53
N ALA A 244 -22.03 -21.49 17.54
CA ALA A 244 -22.31 -20.94 16.21
C ALA A 244 -23.23 -19.69 16.24
N LYS A 245 -24.17 -19.63 17.22
CA LYS A 245 -25.07 -18.49 17.45
C LYS A 245 -24.33 -17.19 17.88
N ASP A 246 -23.15 -17.34 18.48
CA ASP A 246 -22.31 -16.20 18.92
C ASP A 246 -21.51 -15.60 17.79
N VAL A 247 -21.48 -16.23 16.60
CA VAL A 247 -20.87 -15.68 15.38
C VAL A 247 -21.95 -15.12 14.47
N ILE A 248 -22.14 -13.80 14.53
CA ILE A 248 -23.20 -13.09 13.83
C ILE A 248 -22.66 -12.63 12.46
N ARG A 249 -23.32 -13.01 11.36
CA ARG A 249 -22.88 -12.77 9.98
C ARG A 249 -23.93 -12.02 9.16
N ARG A 250 -23.45 -11.22 8.18
CA ARG A 250 -24.27 -10.56 7.16
C ARG A 250 -23.44 -10.15 5.94
N ASP A 251 -24.14 -9.75 4.85
CA ASP A 251 -23.61 -9.06 3.68
C ASP A 251 -22.97 -7.72 4.04
N ARG A 252 -22.00 -7.28 3.24
CA ARG A 252 -21.11 -6.13 3.49
C ARG A 252 -21.77 -4.74 3.52
N HIS A 253 -23.04 -4.60 3.11
CA HIS A 253 -23.69 -3.30 3.02
C HIS A 253 -24.14 -2.75 4.39
N GLU A 254 -24.03 -1.45 4.60
CA GLU A 254 -24.45 -0.73 5.83
C GLU A 254 -23.96 -1.41 7.12
N GLN A 255 -22.68 -1.72 7.18
CA GLN A 255 -22.09 -2.56 8.24
C GLN A 255 -22.32 -2.00 9.66
N ASP A 256 -22.10 -0.70 9.84
CA ASP A 256 -22.28 -0.01 11.14
C ASP A 256 -23.74 -0.03 11.60
N ARG A 257 -24.66 0.26 10.69
CA ARG A 257 -26.12 0.23 10.98
C ARG A 257 -26.59 -1.19 11.31
N TRP A 258 -26.11 -2.17 10.55
CA TRP A 258 -26.46 -3.55 10.81
C TRP A 258 -25.90 -4.05 12.15
N ALA A 259 -24.64 -3.73 12.47
CA ALA A 259 -24.06 -4.08 13.76
C ALA A 259 -24.83 -3.44 14.92
N PHE A 260 -25.22 -2.15 14.78
CA PHE A 260 -26.07 -1.47 15.72
C PHE A 260 -27.40 -2.23 15.97
N LEU A 261 -28.14 -2.54 14.91
CA LEU A 261 -29.44 -3.23 15.02
C LEU A 261 -29.30 -4.65 15.59
N SER A 262 -28.24 -5.36 15.20
CA SER A 262 -28.01 -6.73 15.66
C SER A 262 -27.60 -6.76 17.13
N MET A 263 -26.72 -5.86 17.55
CA MET A 263 -26.33 -5.73 18.95
C MET A 263 -27.50 -5.26 19.82
N THR A 264 -28.28 -4.28 19.36
CA THR A 264 -29.50 -3.84 20.06
C THR A 264 -30.48 -5.02 20.31
N ARG A 265 -30.70 -5.85 19.26
CA ARG A 265 -31.55 -7.04 19.40
C ARG A 265 -30.98 -8.04 20.40
N LEU A 266 -29.66 -8.28 20.35
CA LEU A 266 -28.97 -9.16 21.28
C LEU A 266 -29.16 -8.69 22.74
N LEU A 267 -28.93 -7.40 22.98
CA LEU A 267 -29.08 -6.78 24.30
C LEU A 267 -30.53 -6.87 24.84
N ARG A 268 -31.52 -6.63 23.98
CA ARG A 268 -32.95 -6.71 24.33
C ARG A 268 -33.44 -8.15 24.60
N SER A 269 -32.72 -9.14 24.03
CA SER A 269 -32.99 -10.54 24.37
C SER A 269 -32.41 -10.98 25.74
N GLY A 270 -31.74 -10.06 26.45
CA GLY A 270 -31.09 -10.35 27.74
C GLY A 270 -29.64 -10.83 27.63
N ARG A 271 -29.09 -11.01 26.44
CA ARG A 271 -27.70 -11.45 26.24
C ARG A 271 -26.73 -10.32 26.59
N ARG A 272 -25.74 -10.60 27.44
CA ARG A 272 -24.70 -9.66 27.89
C ARG A 272 -23.35 -10.34 27.81
N PRO A 273 -22.69 -10.36 26.61
CA PRO A 273 -21.33 -10.87 26.49
C PRO A 273 -20.37 -10.01 27.29
N GLN A 274 -19.22 -10.54 27.69
CA GLN A 274 -18.14 -9.76 28.31
C GLN A 274 -17.31 -9.07 27.28
N ALA A 275 -17.16 -9.65 26.08
CA ALA A 275 -16.44 -9.05 24.97
C ALA A 275 -17.15 -9.26 23.63
N VAL A 276 -17.00 -8.27 22.75
CA VAL A 276 -17.44 -8.34 21.35
C VAL A 276 -16.23 -8.09 20.46
N PHE A 277 -15.90 -9.09 19.63
CA PHE A 277 -14.90 -8.95 18.59
C PHE A 277 -15.55 -8.68 17.24
N CYS A 278 -15.15 -7.63 16.57
CA CYS A 278 -15.61 -7.23 15.25
C CYS A 278 -14.49 -7.36 14.22
N VAL A 279 -14.77 -7.96 13.07
CA VAL A 279 -13.74 -8.14 12.03
C VAL A 279 -13.24 -6.82 11.40
N ASN A 280 -13.92 -5.70 11.68
CA ASN A 280 -13.47 -4.34 11.32
C ASN A 280 -14.05 -3.28 12.26
N ASP A 281 -13.54 -2.04 12.13
CA ASP A 281 -13.90 -0.91 13.00
C ASP A 281 -15.30 -0.35 12.76
N LEU A 282 -15.86 -0.49 11.55
CA LEU A 282 -17.24 -0.05 11.27
C LEU A 282 -18.26 -0.87 12.06
N LEU A 283 -18.02 -2.17 12.15
CA LEU A 283 -18.85 -3.04 13.00
C LEU A 283 -18.70 -2.69 14.48
N ALA A 284 -17.46 -2.46 14.94
CA ALA A 284 -17.17 -2.07 16.31
C ALA A 284 -17.88 -0.77 16.70
N ALA A 285 -17.84 0.24 15.84
CA ALA A 285 -18.56 1.49 16.04
C ALA A 285 -20.08 1.28 16.13
N GLY A 286 -20.66 0.42 15.28
CA GLY A 286 -22.06 0.06 15.33
C GLY A 286 -22.44 -0.63 16.65
N VAL A 287 -21.59 -1.53 17.14
CA VAL A 287 -21.75 -2.19 18.45
C VAL A 287 -21.72 -1.16 19.58
N CYS A 288 -20.72 -0.27 19.62
CA CYS A 288 -20.58 0.75 20.64
C CYS A 288 -21.80 1.69 20.69
N ARG A 289 -22.31 2.10 19.52
CA ARG A 289 -23.55 2.90 19.44
C ARG A 289 -24.76 2.18 20.05
N ALA A 290 -24.86 0.86 19.86
CA ALA A 290 -25.93 0.06 20.47
C ALA A 290 -25.78 -0.02 21.99
N LEU A 291 -24.57 -0.18 22.51
CA LEU A 291 -24.30 -0.17 23.95
C LEU A 291 -24.70 1.16 24.58
N GLU A 292 -24.32 2.29 23.96
CA GLU A 292 -24.70 3.62 24.42
C GLU A 292 -26.23 3.82 24.40
N ALA A 293 -26.90 3.47 23.29
CA ALA A 293 -28.35 3.62 23.15
C ALA A 293 -29.15 2.78 24.16
N GLU A 294 -28.69 1.57 24.47
CA GLU A 294 -29.31 0.68 25.47
C GLU A 294 -28.78 0.93 26.90
N LYS A 295 -27.86 1.90 27.09
CA LYS A 295 -27.24 2.26 28.38
C LYS A 295 -26.58 1.05 29.05
N VAL A 296 -25.93 0.21 28.29
CA VAL A 296 -25.21 -0.97 28.77
C VAL A 296 -23.74 -0.65 28.84
N THR A 297 -23.11 -0.95 29.96
CA THR A 297 -21.69 -0.77 30.23
C THR A 297 -21.02 -2.09 30.61
N GLY A 298 -19.69 -2.13 30.65
CA GLY A 298 -18.94 -3.32 31.09
C GLY A 298 -18.74 -4.39 30.01
N ILE A 299 -18.97 -4.08 28.73
CA ILE A 299 -18.69 -4.95 27.59
C ILE A 299 -17.46 -4.43 26.86
N ALA A 300 -16.39 -5.22 26.79
CA ALA A 300 -15.21 -4.88 26.01
C ALA A 300 -15.51 -5.00 24.51
N VAL A 301 -15.15 -3.98 23.71
CA VAL A 301 -15.34 -4.01 22.26
C VAL A 301 -13.98 -3.94 21.57
N ALA A 302 -13.78 -4.82 20.58
CA ALA A 302 -12.60 -4.86 19.75
C ALA A 302 -12.96 -4.77 18.26
N GLY A 303 -12.27 -3.91 17.54
CA GLY A 303 -12.33 -3.76 16.09
C GLY A 303 -11.08 -4.32 15.39
N TYR A 304 -10.95 -3.99 14.11
CA TYR A 304 -9.82 -4.34 13.27
C TYR A 304 -9.73 -3.36 12.12
N ASP A 305 -8.55 -3.12 11.56
CA ASP A 305 -8.15 -2.27 10.46
C ASP A 305 -7.49 -0.94 10.89
N ASN A 306 -8.05 -0.24 11.85
CA ASN A 306 -7.72 1.14 12.23
C ASN A 306 -7.71 2.12 11.03
N LEU A 307 -8.59 1.88 10.06
CA LEU A 307 -8.79 2.77 8.91
C LEU A 307 -9.51 4.06 9.30
N TYR A 308 -10.26 4.03 10.37
CA TYR A 308 -11.03 5.14 10.93
C TYR A 308 -10.60 5.42 12.38
N PRO A 309 -9.37 5.94 12.62
CA PRO A 309 -8.84 6.11 13.98
C PRO A 309 -9.75 6.92 14.91
N HIS A 310 -10.51 7.88 14.34
CA HIS A 310 -11.48 8.68 15.09
C HIS A 310 -12.62 7.83 15.69
N LEU A 311 -12.98 6.70 15.07
CA LEU A 311 -14.04 5.83 15.64
C LEU A 311 -13.56 5.15 16.93
N SER A 312 -12.35 4.58 16.92
CA SER A 312 -11.77 3.98 18.12
C SER A 312 -11.49 5.02 19.21
N GLU A 313 -11.16 6.27 18.82
CA GLU A 313 -11.01 7.40 19.76
C GLU A 313 -12.33 7.85 20.37
N GLN A 314 -13.37 7.97 19.55
CA GLN A 314 -14.70 8.39 20.00
C GLN A 314 -15.36 7.37 20.93
N TRP A 315 -15.25 6.08 20.59
CA TRP A 315 -15.98 5.00 21.26
C TRP A 315 -15.14 4.20 22.25
N GLY A 316 -13.83 4.43 22.32
CA GLY A 316 -12.94 3.78 23.28
C GLY A 316 -12.69 2.29 23.05
N PHE A 317 -12.96 1.74 21.86
CA PHE A 317 -12.67 0.34 21.57
C PHE A 317 -11.22 0.11 21.17
N VAL A 318 -10.68 -1.09 21.45
CA VAL A 318 -9.36 -1.53 20.97
C VAL A 318 -9.43 -1.95 19.51
N THR A 319 -8.35 -1.76 18.75
CA THR A 319 -8.33 -2.18 17.35
C THR A 319 -6.94 -2.69 16.93
N MET A 320 -6.89 -3.42 15.80
CA MET A 320 -5.64 -3.79 15.15
C MET A 320 -5.31 -2.80 14.04
N GLN A 321 -4.13 -2.19 14.10
CA GLN A 321 -3.59 -1.36 13.03
C GLN A 321 -3.02 -2.26 11.92
N VAL A 322 -3.72 -2.34 10.80
CA VAL A 322 -3.22 -3.04 9.62
C VAL A 322 -2.20 -2.18 8.88
N PRO A 323 -1.03 -2.70 8.50
CA PRO A 323 0.07 -1.92 7.91
C PRO A 323 -0.14 -1.69 6.39
N TYR A 324 -1.28 -1.15 5.97
CA TYR A 324 -1.66 -0.98 4.56
C TYR A 324 -0.62 -0.25 3.71
N SER A 325 -0.11 0.92 4.17
CA SER A 325 0.94 1.65 3.46
C SER A 325 2.24 0.83 3.36
N GLN A 326 2.58 0.07 4.41
CA GLN A 326 3.78 -0.75 4.42
C GLN A 326 3.70 -1.92 3.44
N MET A 327 2.50 -2.49 3.22
CA MET A 327 2.32 -3.53 2.19
C MET A 327 2.66 -3.00 0.80
N VAL A 328 2.22 -1.77 0.47
CA VAL A 328 2.55 -1.11 -0.80
C VAL A 328 4.05 -0.80 -0.88
N ILE A 329 4.63 -0.23 0.19
CA ILE A 329 6.06 0.11 0.25
C ILE A 329 6.92 -1.15 0.09
N GLU A 330 6.55 -2.25 0.74
CA GLU A 330 7.27 -3.54 0.63
C GLU A 330 7.17 -4.11 -0.78
N SER A 331 6.00 -4.05 -1.41
CA SER A 331 5.82 -4.44 -2.82
C SER A 331 6.72 -3.61 -3.75
N LEU A 332 6.80 -2.30 -3.55
CA LEU A 332 7.68 -1.41 -4.33
C LEU A 332 9.16 -1.67 -4.03
N ARG A 333 9.52 -1.97 -2.79
CA ARG A 333 10.89 -2.37 -2.41
C ARG A 333 11.33 -3.61 -3.17
N LEU A 334 10.49 -4.63 -3.15
CA LEU A 334 10.74 -5.87 -3.88
C LEU A 334 10.79 -5.62 -5.39
N LEU A 335 9.89 -4.80 -5.90
CA LEU A 335 9.84 -4.43 -7.32
C LEU A 335 11.10 -3.68 -7.78
N SER A 336 11.72 -2.88 -6.91
CA SER A 336 12.96 -2.16 -7.18
C SER A 336 14.22 -3.05 -7.17
N SER A 337 14.16 -4.22 -6.52
CA SER A 337 15.28 -5.15 -6.45
C SER A 337 15.32 -6.06 -7.68
N ASP A 338 16.50 -6.44 -8.13
CA ASP A 338 16.68 -7.35 -9.29
C ASP A 338 16.50 -8.83 -8.93
N GLY A 339 16.21 -9.15 -7.67
CA GLY A 339 16.03 -10.52 -7.17
C GLY A 339 14.60 -11.02 -7.24
N GLU A 340 14.42 -12.34 -7.25
CA GLU A 340 13.12 -12.96 -7.04
C GLU A 340 12.60 -12.68 -5.62
N SER A 341 11.26 -12.63 -5.45
CA SER A 341 10.67 -12.57 -4.12
C SER A 341 10.96 -13.87 -3.36
N PRO A 342 11.43 -13.79 -2.09
CA PRO A 342 11.75 -14.99 -1.32
C PRO A 342 10.53 -15.87 -1.05
N GLU A 343 9.34 -15.25 -1.03
CA GLU A 343 8.07 -15.93 -0.76
C GLU A 343 6.98 -15.45 -1.73
N ARG A 344 6.04 -16.36 -2.05
CA ARG A 344 4.88 -16.05 -2.88
C ARG A 344 3.81 -15.25 -2.14
N VAL A 345 3.71 -15.47 -0.84
CA VAL A 345 2.77 -14.78 0.05
C VAL A 345 3.55 -14.23 1.24
N ILE A 346 3.67 -12.92 1.28
CA ILE A 346 4.34 -12.19 2.36
C ILE A 346 3.27 -11.66 3.29
N LYS A 347 3.32 -12.08 4.56
CA LYS A 347 2.39 -11.65 5.59
C LYS A 347 3.02 -10.58 6.47
N LEU A 348 2.43 -9.39 6.51
CA LEU A 348 2.82 -8.33 7.43
C LEU A 348 2.00 -8.40 8.71
N LYS A 349 2.63 -8.06 9.83
CA LYS A 349 1.98 -8.11 11.15
C LYS A 349 1.24 -6.82 11.41
N SER A 350 -0.03 -6.94 11.81
CA SER A 350 -0.79 -5.84 12.40
C SER A 350 -0.39 -5.60 13.86
N GLU A 351 -0.60 -4.38 14.33
CA GLU A 351 -0.28 -3.93 15.69
C GLU A 351 -1.54 -3.68 16.49
N LEU A 352 -1.53 -4.10 17.77
CA LEU A 352 -2.61 -3.80 18.70
C LEU A 352 -2.53 -2.34 19.12
N ILE A 353 -3.63 -1.60 18.95
CA ILE A 353 -3.78 -0.22 19.38
C ILE A 353 -4.75 -0.17 20.56
N GLU A 354 -4.19 0.08 21.73
CA GLU A 354 -4.94 0.38 22.94
C GLU A 354 -5.09 1.90 23.08
N LYS A 355 -6.31 2.35 23.26
CA LYS A 355 -6.54 3.76 23.64
C LYS A 355 -6.50 3.89 25.16
N ARG A 356 -5.77 4.90 25.66
CA ARG A 356 -5.75 5.23 27.09
C ARG A 356 -7.18 5.57 27.55
N GLY A 357 -7.73 4.73 28.40
CA GLY A 357 -9.08 4.91 28.93
C GLY A 357 -10.08 3.91 28.41
N ILE A 358 -9.68 2.63 28.19
CA ILE A 358 -10.66 1.54 28.23
C ILE A 358 -11.27 1.59 29.62
N ALA A 359 -12.15 2.59 29.82
CA ALA A 359 -13.20 2.43 30.78
C ALA A 359 -14.01 1.24 30.24
N HIS A 360 -14.23 0.23 31.05
CA HIS A 360 -15.34 -0.66 30.90
C HIS A 360 -16.57 0.24 30.61
N VAL A 361 -16.88 0.45 29.30
CA VAL A 361 -18.03 1.25 28.88
C VAL A 361 -19.28 0.54 29.37
#